data_a5811c86416b60a06f9d781775b7cd66
#
_entry.id   a5811c86416b60a06f9d781775b7cd66
#
_cell.length_a   1.000
_cell.length_b   1.000
_cell.length_c   1.000
_cell.angle_alpha   90.00
_cell.angle_beta   90.00
_cell.angle_gamma   90.00
#
_symmetry.space_group_name_H-M   'P 1'
#
loop_
_entity.id
_entity.type
_entity.pdbx_description
1 polymer ?
#
loop_
_entity_poly.entity_id
_entity_poly.type
_entity_poly.pdbx_seq_one_letter_code
_entity_poly.pdbx_strand_id
1 'polypeptide(L)'
;SRDFGFLRPHLQGHRIIAMDYRGRGKSDYAEDFTSYNIVREGTDAIELLDHLRIDKATVIGTSRGGLITMALSRLHPERLKGAVLNDIGPDVAAEGIARIFEYVGKTPPFGDLEEAAQAVADGHKEAFPDVPFARWREQTEFMWDNAPGGGIAIRYDARLRDALTGQAGAGEAADLWQLFDGLRDMPLAAIRGANSDLLSPETFVKMQDRHPSMIATTVPNRGHVPFLDEPESLAAIHALLEQTK
;
A
#
# COMPACT_ATOMS: atom_id res chain seq x y z
N SER A 1 1.65 -6.66 -7.17
CA SER A 1 0.35 -7.09 -7.77
C SER A 1 -0.39 -8.12 -6.93
N ARG A 2 0.32 -9.05 -6.27
CA ARG A 2 -0.31 -10.08 -5.42
C ARG A 2 -1.00 -9.51 -4.17
N ASP A 3 -0.55 -8.39 -3.62
CA ASP A 3 -1.10 -7.75 -2.42
C ASP A 3 -2.61 -7.43 -2.51
N PHE A 4 -3.15 -7.35 -3.71
CA PHE A 4 -4.57 -7.16 -3.98
C PHE A 4 -5.33 -8.49 -4.24
N GLY A 5 -4.74 -9.64 -3.89
CA GLY A 5 -5.35 -10.96 -4.12
C GLY A 5 -6.74 -11.09 -3.50
N PHE A 6 -6.91 -10.61 -2.28
CA PHE A 6 -8.18 -10.67 -1.55
C PHE A 6 -9.24 -9.70 -2.10
N LEU A 7 -8.84 -8.52 -2.53
CA LEU A 7 -9.76 -7.52 -3.11
C LEU A 7 -10.23 -7.92 -4.52
N ARG A 8 -9.34 -8.48 -5.33
CA ARG A 8 -9.58 -8.72 -6.76
C ARG A 8 -10.89 -9.44 -7.10
N PRO A 9 -11.32 -10.49 -6.37
CA PRO A 9 -12.60 -11.17 -6.64
C PRO A 9 -13.83 -10.28 -6.49
N HIS A 10 -13.72 -9.17 -5.74
CA HIS A 10 -14.82 -8.25 -5.43
C HIS A 10 -14.94 -7.07 -6.43
N LEU A 11 -14.02 -6.98 -7.40
CA LEU A 11 -14.00 -5.91 -8.41
C LEU A 11 -14.51 -6.39 -9.78
N GLN A 12 -15.50 -7.27 -9.79
CA GLN A 12 -16.10 -7.79 -11.04
C GLN A 12 -16.71 -6.65 -11.87
N GLY A 13 -16.55 -6.73 -13.18
CA GLY A 13 -17.03 -5.69 -14.09
C GLY A 13 -16.08 -4.50 -14.29
N HIS A 14 -14.98 -4.44 -13.55
CA HIS A 14 -13.94 -3.43 -13.73
C HIS A 14 -12.71 -4.00 -14.47
N ARG A 15 -12.06 -3.15 -15.29
CA ARG A 15 -10.73 -3.44 -15.80
C ARG A 15 -9.72 -3.16 -14.70
N ILE A 16 -9.03 -4.20 -14.21
CA ILE A 16 -8.06 -4.10 -13.13
C ILE A 16 -6.64 -4.13 -13.69
N ILE A 17 -5.82 -3.17 -13.27
CA ILE A 17 -4.39 -3.13 -13.56
C ILE A 17 -3.66 -3.18 -12.23
N ALA A 18 -2.98 -4.28 -11.94
CA ALA A 18 -2.20 -4.46 -10.74
C ALA A 18 -0.73 -4.58 -11.13
N MET A 19 0.01 -3.47 -11.08
CA MET A 19 1.43 -3.45 -11.42
C MET A 19 2.30 -3.90 -10.23
N ASP A 20 3.42 -4.52 -10.55
CA ASP A 20 4.54 -4.61 -9.63
C ASP A 20 5.42 -3.39 -9.87
N TYR A 21 5.68 -2.58 -8.85
CA TYR A 21 6.59 -1.45 -8.99
C TYR A 21 8.00 -1.93 -9.32
N ARG A 22 8.83 -1.02 -9.89
CA ARG A 22 10.26 -1.30 -10.11
C ARG A 22 10.91 -1.90 -8.88
N GLY A 23 11.77 -2.89 -9.07
CA GLY A 23 12.44 -3.60 -8.00
C GLY A 23 11.55 -4.54 -7.19
N ARG A 24 10.33 -4.85 -7.64
CA ARG A 24 9.38 -5.74 -6.94
C ARG A 24 8.72 -6.72 -7.89
N GLY A 25 8.39 -7.90 -7.36
CA GLY A 25 7.60 -8.92 -8.07
C GLY A 25 8.24 -9.37 -9.37
N LYS A 26 7.56 -9.12 -10.49
CA LYS A 26 8.02 -9.48 -11.85
C LYS A 26 8.64 -8.31 -12.62
N SER A 27 8.64 -7.11 -12.05
CA SER A 27 9.30 -5.96 -12.66
C SER A 27 10.80 -6.01 -12.45
N ASP A 28 11.53 -5.43 -13.40
CA ASP A 28 12.99 -5.40 -13.35
C ASP A 28 13.52 -4.64 -12.12
N TYR A 29 14.68 -5.05 -11.66
CA TYR A 29 15.43 -4.34 -10.62
C TYR A 29 16.18 -3.18 -11.26
N ALA A 30 16.11 -2.01 -10.63
CA ALA A 30 16.80 -0.83 -11.13
C ALA A 30 18.32 -0.94 -10.92
N GLU A 31 19.11 -0.45 -11.88
CA GLU A 31 20.56 -0.31 -11.71
C GLU A 31 20.85 0.69 -10.58
N ASP A 32 20.18 1.84 -10.62
CA ASP A 32 20.24 2.85 -9.56
C ASP A 32 19.08 2.69 -8.58
N PHE A 33 19.37 2.22 -7.36
CA PHE A 33 18.39 2.04 -6.31
C PHE A 33 17.79 3.34 -5.78
N THR A 34 18.41 4.50 -6.02
CA THR A 34 17.84 5.80 -5.64
C THR A 34 16.56 6.13 -6.40
N SER A 35 16.34 5.44 -7.52
CA SER A 35 15.10 5.49 -8.30
C SER A 35 13.90 4.81 -7.61
N TYR A 36 14.11 4.07 -6.52
CA TYR A 36 13.04 3.53 -5.68
C TYR A 36 12.45 4.63 -4.78
N ASN A 37 11.80 5.62 -5.40
CA ASN A 37 11.16 6.73 -4.72
C ASN A 37 9.74 6.94 -5.27
N ILE A 38 8.88 7.58 -4.45
CA ILE A 38 7.45 7.72 -4.75
C ILE A 38 7.16 8.51 -6.03
N VAL A 39 8.03 9.45 -6.39
CA VAL A 39 7.87 10.28 -7.61
C VAL A 39 8.16 9.43 -8.85
N ARG A 40 9.28 8.70 -8.87
CA ARG A 40 9.63 7.84 -10.01
C ARG A 40 8.66 6.66 -10.16
N GLU A 41 8.28 6.01 -9.05
CA GLU A 41 7.29 4.92 -9.06
C GLU A 41 5.90 5.41 -9.52
N GLY A 42 5.54 6.66 -9.21
CA GLY A 42 4.36 7.32 -9.75
C GLY A 42 4.47 7.55 -11.27
N THR A 43 5.62 8.03 -11.74
CA THR A 43 5.89 8.18 -13.18
C THR A 43 5.75 6.85 -13.92
N ASP A 44 6.29 5.74 -13.36
CA ASP A 44 6.15 4.40 -13.94
C ASP A 44 4.66 4.00 -14.09
N ALA A 45 3.82 4.38 -13.12
CA ALA A 45 2.38 4.10 -13.20
C ALA A 45 1.73 4.91 -14.34
N ILE A 46 2.12 6.17 -14.55
CA ILE A 46 1.62 6.97 -15.67
C ILE A 46 2.12 6.41 -17.01
N GLU A 47 3.40 6.06 -17.12
CA GLU A 47 3.96 5.44 -18.32
C GLU A 47 3.23 4.11 -18.67
N LEU A 48 2.83 3.34 -17.64
CA LEU A 48 2.00 2.14 -17.84
C LEU A 48 0.60 2.47 -18.37
N LEU A 49 -0.06 3.50 -17.83
CA LEU A 49 -1.35 3.96 -18.35
C LEU A 49 -1.24 4.40 -19.82
N ASP A 50 -0.18 5.12 -20.18
CA ASP A 50 0.09 5.56 -21.56
C ASP A 50 0.29 4.37 -22.49
N HIS A 51 1.11 3.39 -22.07
CA HIS A 51 1.31 2.16 -22.82
C HIS A 51 0.00 1.39 -23.07
N LEU A 52 -0.87 1.36 -22.07
CA LEU A 52 -2.18 0.71 -22.15
C LEU A 52 -3.26 1.58 -22.82
N ARG A 53 -2.92 2.81 -23.21
CA ARG A 53 -3.83 3.81 -23.79
C ARG A 53 -5.02 4.10 -22.90
N ILE A 54 -4.75 4.27 -21.61
CA ILE A 54 -5.74 4.62 -20.59
C ILE A 54 -5.51 6.06 -20.19
N ASP A 55 -6.50 6.91 -20.42
CA ASP A 55 -6.45 8.32 -20.11
C ASP A 55 -6.45 8.57 -18.60
N LYS A 56 -7.42 8.00 -17.89
CA LYS A 56 -7.59 8.17 -16.44
C LYS A 56 -7.90 6.85 -15.74
N ALA A 57 -7.48 6.73 -14.49
CA ALA A 57 -7.79 5.57 -13.65
C ALA A 57 -8.18 5.99 -12.23
N THR A 58 -9.01 5.18 -11.57
CA THR A 58 -9.15 5.19 -10.10
C THR A 58 -8.01 4.38 -9.52
N VAL A 59 -7.29 4.94 -8.57
CA VAL A 59 -6.10 4.31 -7.97
C VAL A 59 -6.42 3.80 -6.57
N ILE A 60 -6.10 2.55 -6.29
CA ILE A 60 -6.16 1.97 -4.94
C ILE A 60 -4.71 1.79 -4.46
N GLY A 61 -4.31 2.60 -3.49
CA GLY A 61 -2.96 2.64 -2.95
C GLY A 61 -2.90 2.13 -1.51
N THR A 62 -2.23 0.99 -1.28
CA THR A 62 -1.96 0.48 0.07
C THR A 62 -0.62 1.00 0.56
N SER A 63 -0.56 1.55 1.78
CA SER A 63 0.68 1.99 2.42
C SER A 63 1.52 2.86 1.47
N ARG A 64 2.73 2.44 1.07
CA ARG A 64 3.55 3.14 0.08
C ARG A 64 2.80 3.49 -1.21
N GLY A 65 1.87 2.62 -1.66
CA GLY A 65 1.03 2.90 -2.83
C GLY A 65 0.14 4.13 -2.64
N GLY A 66 -0.29 4.41 -1.42
CA GLY A 66 -1.03 5.64 -1.09
C GLY A 66 -0.13 6.89 -1.11
N LEU A 67 1.14 6.79 -0.66
CA LEU A 67 2.10 7.88 -0.81
C LEU A 67 2.35 8.23 -2.29
N ILE A 68 2.48 7.20 -3.13
CA ILE A 68 2.59 7.37 -4.59
C ILE A 68 1.33 8.04 -5.16
N THR A 69 0.15 7.64 -4.70
CA THR A 69 -1.12 8.23 -5.12
C THR A 69 -1.21 9.71 -4.73
N MET A 70 -0.80 10.08 -3.53
CA MET A 70 -0.70 11.47 -3.10
C MET A 70 0.30 12.27 -3.95
N ALA A 71 1.46 11.71 -4.31
CA ALA A 71 2.40 12.35 -5.23
C ALA A 71 1.79 12.53 -6.63
N LEU A 72 1.10 11.51 -7.15
CA LEU A 72 0.40 11.59 -8.45
C LEU A 72 -0.68 12.67 -8.49
N SER A 73 -1.42 12.89 -7.39
CA SER A 73 -2.44 13.93 -7.34
C SER A 73 -1.89 15.36 -7.52
N ARG A 74 -0.61 15.56 -7.27
CA ARG A 74 0.07 16.84 -7.50
C ARG A 74 0.78 16.92 -8.84
N LEU A 75 1.33 15.81 -9.31
CA LEU A 75 2.14 15.76 -10.52
C LEU A 75 1.29 15.51 -11.78
N HIS A 76 0.24 14.71 -11.65
CA HIS A 76 -0.61 14.25 -12.75
C HIS A 76 -2.08 14.15 -12.34
N PRO A 77 -2.71 15.23 -11.77
CA PRO A 77 -4.09 15.18 -11.30
C PRO A 77 -5.08 14.82 -12.43
N GLU A 78 -4.77 15.22 -13.67
CA GLU A 78 -5.58 14.92 -14.85
C GLU A 78 -5.66 13.42 -15.19
N ARG A 79 -4.75 12.58 -14.62
CA ARG A 79 -4.70 11.14 -14.86
C ARG A 79 -5.49 10.33 -13.83
N LEU A 80 -6.02 10.99 -12.79
CA LEU A 80 -6.77 10.35 -11.71
C LEU A 80 -8.28 10.63 -11.86
N LYS A 81 -9.11 9.60 -11.74
CA LYS A 81 -10.56 9.71 -11.57
C LYS A 81 -10.94 9.83 -10.08
N GLY A 82 -10.16 9.24 -9.20
CA GLY A 82 -10.33 9.19 -7.76
C GLY A 82 -9.30 8.26 -7.13
N ALA A 83 -9.28 8.22 -5.82
CA ALA A 83 -8.29 7.45 -5.06
C ALA A 83 -8.87 6.72 -3.84
N VAL A 84 -8.31 5.56 -3.54
CA VAL A 84 -8.46 4.86 -2.25
C VAL A 84 -7.10 4.82 -1.57
N LEU A 85 -7.00 5.33 -0.35
CA LEU A 85 -5.83 5.22 0.51
C LEU A 85 -6.09 4.13 1.55
N ASN A 86 -5.36 3.02 1.47
CA ASN A 86 -5.47 1.94 2.44
C ASN A 86 -4.36 2.06 3.49
N ASP A 87 -4.78 2.46 4.66
CA ASP A 87 -4.03 2.55 5.92
C ASP A 87 -2.75 3.38 5.83
N ILE A 88 -2.85 4.51 5.17
CA ILE A 88 -1.77 5.50 5.03
C ILE A 88 -2.35 6.91 4.99
N GLY A 89 -1.60 7.84 5.52
CA GLY A 89 -1.92 9.26 5.49
C GLY A 89 -0.65 10.11 5.37
N PRO A 90 -0.80 11.44 5.39
CA PRO A 90 0.32 12.37 5.27
C PRO A 90 1.18 12.50 6.54
N ASP A 91 0.72 11.99 7.66
CA ASP A 91 1.47 11.87 8.91
C ASP A 91 1.66 10.37 9.19
N VAL A 92 2.88 9.88 9.06
CA VAL A 92 3.21 8.47 9.27
C VAL A 92 3.86 8.33 10.64
N ALA A 93 3.27 7.51 11.50
CA ALA A 93 3.76 7.31 12.85
C ALA A 93 5.19 6.73 12.86
N ALA A 94 6.05 7.27 13.73
CA ALA A 94 7.46 6.88 13.81
C ALA A 94 7.64 5.40 14.17
N GLU A 95 6.75 4.86 15.00
CA GLU A 95 6.72 3.45 15.40
C GLU A 95 6.49 2.53 14.20
N GLY A 96 5.57 2.88 13.30
CA GLY A 96 5.30 2.14 12.07
C GLY A 96 6.50 2.17 11.12
N ILE A 97 7.16 3.33 10.98
CA ILE A 97 8.39 3.45 10.19
C ILE A 97 9.50 2.58 10.78
N ALA A 98 9.70 2.62 12.10
CA ALA A 98 10.72 1.82 12.78
C ALA A 98 10.50 0.32 12.52
N ARG A 99 9.26 -0.16 12.60
CA ARG A 99 8.89 -1.55 12.29
C ARG A 99 9.22 -1.93 10.84
N ILE A 100 8.97 -1.05 9.86
CA ILE A 100 9.34 -1.29 8.46
C ILE A 100 10.85 -1.52 8.33
N PHE A 101 11.67 -0.73 9.03
CA PHE A 101 13.13 -0.88 9.03
C PHE A 101 13.63 -2.18 9.69
N GLU A 102 12.82 -2.86 10.49
CA GLU A 102 13.18 -4.17 11.07
C GLU A 102 13.25 -5.26 10.01
N TYR A 103 12.38 -5.24 8.99
CA TYR A 103 12.26 -6.33 8.02
C TYR A 103 12.64 -5.96 6.58
N VAL A 104 12.48 -4.68 6.16
CA VAL A 104 12.71 -4.31 4.76
C VAL A 104 14.15 -4.61 4.33
N GLY A 105 14.30 -5.24 3.16
CA GLY A 105 15.59 -5.61 2.57
C GLY A 105 16.27 -6.82 3.24
N LYS A 106 15.62 -7.46 4.21
CA LYS A 106 16.15 -8.66 4.87
C LYS A 106 15.38 -9.89 4.39
N THR A 107 16.12 -10.95 4.11
CA THR A 107 15.51 -12.28 3.91
C THR A 107 15.07 -12.82 5.26
N PRO A 108 13.79 -13.17 5.45
CA PRO A 108 13.33 -13.73 6.71
C PRO A 108 13.97 -15.09 6.99
N PRO A 109 14.26 -15.43 8.26
CA PRO A 109 15.00 -16.65 8.63
C PRO A 109 14.08 -17.88 8.75
N PHE A 110 13.11 -18.06 7.84
CA PHE A 110 12.15 -19.17 7.87
C PHE A 110 12.54 -20.27 6.88
N GLY A 111 12.33 -21.51 7.29
CA GLY A 111 12.64 -22.69 6.50
C GLY A 111 11.69 -22.93 5.34
N ASP A 112 10.44 -22.49 5.49
CA ASP A 112 9.39 -22.59 4.47
C ASP A 112 8.26 -21.57 4.70
N LEU A 113 7.27 -21.57 3.80
CA LEU A 113 6.11 -20.65 3.88
C LEU A 113 5.17 -20.97 5.05
N GLU A 114 5.12 -22.21 5.53
CA GLU A 114 4.26 -22.58 6.67
C GLU A 114 4.84 -22.03 7.98
N GLU A 115 6.15 -22.16 8.20
CA GLU A 115 6.85 -21.55 9.32
C GLU A 115 6.73 -20.03 9.28
N ALA A 116 6.87 -19.43 8.09
CA ALA A 116 6.67 -18.00 7.88
C ALA A 116 5.24 -17.57 8.23
N ALA A 117 4.22 -18.33 7.79
CA ALA A 117 2.82 -18.05 8.08
C ALA A 117 2.53 -18.08 9.59
N GLN A 118 3.10 -19.05 10.30
CA GLN A 118 2.95 -19.13 11.75
C GLN A 118 3.58 -17.92 12.45
N ALA A 119 4.82 -17.55 12.06
CA ALA A 119 5.50 -16.40 12.64
C ALA A 119 4.75 -15.08 12.36
N VAL A 120 4.19 -14.92 11.15
CA VAL A 120 3.37 -13.74 10.79
C VAL A 120 2.08 -13.72 11.61
N ALA A 121 1.38 -14.85 11.73
CA ALA A 121 0.16 -14.96 12.53
C ALA A 121 0.40 -14.60 13.99
N ASP A 122 1.47 -15.14 14.59
CA ASP A 122 1.83 -14.87 15.98
C ASP A 122 2.23 -13.41 16.20
N GLY A 123 3.02 -12.85 15.29
CA GLY A 123 3.47 -11.45 15.35
C GLY A 123 2.35 -10.43 15.14
N HIS A 124 1.26 -10.80 14.46
CA HIS A 124 0.13 -9.92 14.19
C HIS A 124 -1.11 -10.19 15.07
N LYS A 125 -1.03 -11.12 16.03
CA LYS A 125 -2.18 -11.57 16.82
C LYS A 125 -2.92 -10.43 17.55
N GLU A 126 -2.21 -9.44 18.06
CA GLU A 126 -2.82 -8.30 18.76
C GLU A 126 -3.49 -7.33 17.78
N ALA A 127 -2.86 -7.09 16.64
CA ALA A 127 -3.36 -6.16 15.64
C ALA A 127 -4.50 -6.77 14.78
N PHE A 128 -4.54 -8.11 14.67
CA PHE A 128 -5.51 -8.87 13.86
C PHE A 128 -6.08 -10.06 14.64
N PRO A 129 -6.80 -9.83 15.74
CA PRO A 129 -7.16 -10.88 16.72
C PRO A 129 -8.10 -11.96 16.18
N ASP A 130 -8.86 -11.69 15.12
CA ASP A 130 -9.88 -12.59 14.58
C ASP A 130 -9.51 -13.18 13.19
N VAL A 131 -8.28 -12.99 12.74
CA VAL A 131 -7.85 -13.50 11.43
C VAL A 131 -7.44 -14.98 11.54
N PRO A 132 -8.10 -15.89 10.80
CA PRO A 132 -7.80 -17.31 10.87
C PRO A 132 -6.41 -17.61 10.23
N PHE A 133 -5.75 -18.65 10.72
CA PHE A 133 -4.43 -19.06 10.25
C PHE A 133 -4.35 -19.30 8.72
N ALA A 134 -5.43 -19.85 8.13
CA ALA A 134 -5.50 -20.06 6.67
C ALA A 134 -5.31 -18.76 5.86
N ARG A 135 -5.77 -17.62 6.40
CA ARG A 135 -5.55 -16.29 5.77
C ARG A 135 -4.07 -15.91 5.80
N TRP A 136 -3.38 -16.18 6.90
CA TRP A 136 -1.95 -15.89 7.01
C TRP A 136 -1.11 -16.75 6.07
N ARG A 137 -1.49 -18.03 5.87
CA ARG A 137 -0.85 -18.88 4.86
C ARG A 137 -0.97 -18.29 3.47
N GLU A 138 -2.17 -17.90 3.05
CA GLU A 138 -2.40 -17.27 1.75
C GLU A 138 -1.64 -15.94 1.63
N GLN A 139 -1.63 -15.11 2.68
CA GLN A 139 -0.89 -13.86 2.72
C GLN A 139 0.62 -14.08 2.54
N THR A 140 1.21 -15.07 3.18
CA THR A 140 2.64 -15.37 3.02
C THR A 140 3.00 -15.81 1.61
N GLU A 141 2.14 -16.52 0.91
CA GLU A 141 2.31 -16.84 -0.52
C GLU A 141 2.29 -15.59 -1.42
N PHE A 142 1.65 -14.50 -0.98
CA PHE A 142 1.72 -13.21 -1.67
C PHE A 142 3.03 -12.47 -1.38
N MET A 143 3.56 -12.60 -0.17
CA MET A 143 4.74 -11.87 0.31
C MET A 143 6.06 -12.47 -0.17
N TRP A 144 6.17 -13.82 -0.18
CA TRP A 144 7.44 -14.52 -0.40
C TRP A 144 7.31 -15.64 -1.44
N ASP A 145 8.43 -16.09 -1.94
CA ASP A 145 8.56 -17.32 -2.75
C ASP A 145 9.45 -18.34 -2.01
N ASN A 146 9.33 -19.62 -2.33
CA ASN A 146 10.28 -20.62 -1.88
C ASN A 146 11.64 -20.38 -2.55
N ALA A 147 12.71 -20.39 -1.77
CA ALA A 147 14.07 -20.26 -2.31
C ALA A 147 14.56 -21.59 -2.92
N PRO A 148 15.29 -21.58 -4.04
CA PRO A 148 15.78 -22.80 -4.69
C PRO A 148 16.65 -23.72 -3.80
N GLY A 149 17.30 -23.14 -2.80
CA GLY A 149 18.17 -23.84 -1.84
C GLY A 149 17.50 -24.24 -0.53
N GLY A 150 16.17 -24.06 -0.41
CA GLY A 150 15.42 -24.16 0.85
C GLY A 150 15.26 -22.79 1.53
N GLY A 151 14.26 -22.69 2.41
CA GLY A 151 13.85 -21.43 3.00
C GLY A 151 12.99 -20.59 2.07
N ILE A 152 12.78 -19.32 2.44
CA ILE A 152 11.97 -18.36 1.68
C ILE A 152 12.82 -17.23 1.11
N ALA A 153 12.33 -16.60 0.04
CA ALA A 153 12.98 -15.50 -0.63
C ALA A 153 12.06 -14.27 -0.68
N ILE A 154 12.64 -13.09 -0.46
CA ILE A 154 11.94 -11.82 -0.70
C ILE A 154 11.70 -11.65 -2.21
N ARG A 155 10.55 -11.05 -2.55
CA ARG A 155 10.12 -10.82 -3.93
C ARG A 155 10.39 -9.40 -4.39
N TYR A 156 11.41 -8.76 -3.81
CA TYR A 156 11.80 -7.40 -4.12
C TYR A 156 13.32 -7.22 -3.94
N ASP A 157 13.85 -6.17 -4.54
CA ASP A 157 15.27 -5.82 -4.43
C ASP A 157 15.61 -5.42 -2.98
N ALA A 158 16.57 -6.12 -2.37
CA ALA A 158 17.01 -5.82 -1.01
C ALA A 158 17.50 -4.37 -0.84
N ARG A 159 18.02 -3.74 -1.93
CA ARG A 159 18.45 -2.34 -1.95
C ARG A 159 17.32 -1.32 -1.76
N LEU A 160 16.05 -1.77 -1.71
CA LEU A 160 14.94 -0.94 -1.22
C LEU A 160 15.19 -0.41 0.19
N ARG A 161 15.93 -1.16 1.02
CA ARG A 161 16.37 -0.70 2.33
C ARG A 161 17.30 0.52 2.21
N ASP A 162 18.28 0.44 1.31
CA ASP A 162 19.25 1.53 1.11
C ASP A 162 18.57 2.79 0.58
N ALA A 163 17.61 2.62 -0.34
CA ALA A 163 16.79 3.71 -0.85
C ALA A 163 15.98 4.40 0.26
N LEU A 164 15.32 3.63 1.14
CA LEU A 164 14.58 4.18 2.28
C LEU A 164 15.49 4.87 3.28
N THR A 165 16.66 4.28 3.58
CA THR A 165 17.64 4.87 4.48
C THR A 165 18.17 6.20 3.93
N GLY A 166 18.47 6.24 2.63
CA GLY A 166 18.93 7.46 1.96
C GLY A 166 17.87 8.57 1.97
N GLN A 167 16.60 8.22 1.75
CA GLN A 167 15.49 9.18 1.80
C GLN A 167 15.27 9.74 3.22
N ALA A 168 15.36 8.90 4.25
CA ALA A 168 15.25 9.33 5.64
C ALA A 168 16.40 10.26 6.08
N GLY A 169 17.59 10.11 5.49
CA GLY A 169 18.78 10.93 5.76
C GLY A 169 18.91 12.20 4.93
N ALA A 170 18.09 12.39 3.91
CA ALA A 170 18.25 13.48 2.92
C ALA A 170 17.75 14.87 3.34
N GLY A 171 17.43 15.10 4.62
CA GLY A 171 16.97 16.40 5.12
C GLY A 171 15.46 16.51 5.26
N GLU A 172 14.90 17.73 5.20
CA GLU A 172 13.49 17.99 5.43
C GLU A 172 12.60 17.01 4.64
N ALA A 173 11.86 16.18 5.38
CA ALA A 173 10.85 15.30 4.78
C ALA A 173 9.86 16.18 4.00
N ALA A 174 9.54 15.78 2.76
CA ALA A 174 8.52 16.46 1.98
C ALA A 174 7.24 16.59 2.84
N ASP A 175 6.65 17.79 2.85
CA ASP A 175 5.37 18.00 3.54
C ASP A 175 4.29 17.18 2.82
N LEU A 176 4.05 15.97 3.33
CA LEU A 176 3.08 15.05 2.76
C LEU A 176 1.63 15.59 2.85
N TRP A 177 1.37 16.56 3.73
CA TRP A 177 0.08 17.24 3.77
C TRP A 177 -0.18 18.04 2.49
N GLN A 178 0.85 18.66 1.91
CA GLN A 178 0.73 19.31 0.61
C GLN A 178 0.41 18.31 -0.50
N LEU A 179 0.95 17.10 -0.44
CA LEU A 179 0.62 16.05 -1.40
C LEU A 179 -0.83 15.56 -1.20
N PHE A 180 -1.28 15.39 0.05
CA PHE A 180 -2.65 15.02 0.37
C PHE A 180 -3.65 16.07 -0.10
N ASP A 181 -3.36 17.35 0.08
CA ASP A 181 -4.20 18.46 -0.39
C ASP A 181 -4.41 18.46 -1.91
N GLY A 182 -3.54 17.77 -2.67
CA GLY A 182 -3.73 17.53 -4.10
C GLY A 182 -4.92 16.62 -4.43
N LEU A 183 -5.41 15.84 -3.46
CA LEU A 183 -6.59 14.98 -3.60
C LEU A 183 -7.92 15.73 -3.35
N ARG A 184 -7.89 16.99 -2.92
CA ARG A 184 -9.06 17.75 -2.41
C ARG A 184 -10.27 17.78 -3.36
N ASP A 185 -10.01 17.91 -4.65
CA ASP A 185 -11.05 18.15 -5.65
C ASP A 185 -11.45 16.86 -6.40
N MET A 186 -11.02 15.69 -5.91
CA MET A 186 -11.36 14.41 -6.53
C MET A 186 -12.04 13.45 -5.53
N PRO A 187 -12.84 12.49 -6.02
CA PRO A 187 -13.40 11.45 -5.18
C PRO A 187 -12.27 10.71 -4.41
N LEU A 188 -12.40 10.63 -3.09
CA LEU A 188 -11.41 10.03 -2.20
C LEU A 188 -12.09 9.11 -1.20
N ALA A 189 -11.55 7.91 -1.02
CA ALA A 189 -11.81 7.06 0.12
C ALA A 189 -10.53 6.81 0.91
N ALA A 190 -10.61 6.80 2.22
CA ALA A 190 -9.54 6.41 3.10
C ALA A 190 -10.02 5.31 4.06
N ILE A 191 -9.27 4.24 4.12
CA ILE A 191 -9.56 3.05 4.93
C ILE A 191 -8.47 2.97 5.99
N ARG A 192 -8.85 2.88 7.26
CA ARG A 192 -7.92 2.76 8.38
C ARG A 192 -8.19 1.47 9.15
N GLY A 193 -7.14 0.73 9.47
CA GLY A 193 -7.24 -0.36 10.46
C GLY A 193 -7.41 0.21 11.86
N ALA A 194 -8.39 -0.28 12.64
CA ALA A 194 -8.64 0.21 14.00
C ALA A 194 -7.40 0.09 14.90
N ASN A 195 -6.58 -0.95 14.66
CA ASN A 195 -5.35 -1.25 15.39
C ASN A 195 -4.09 -0.82 14.61
N SER A 196 -4.23 0.07 13.63
CA SER A 196 -3.07 0.54 12.85
C SER A 196 -2.07 1.31 13.75
N ASP A 197 -0.81 0.96 13.62
CA ASP A 197 0.34 1.63 14.22
C ASP A 197 1.03 2.62 13.27
N LEU A 198 0.52 2.74 12.04
CA LEU A 198 1.08 3.61 11.01
C LEU A 198 0.21 4.86 10.77
N LEU A 199 -1.10 4.69 10.67
CA LEU A 199 -2.07 5.79 10.51
C LEU A 199 -2.81 6.01 11.83
N SER A 200 -2.47 7.08 12.55
CA SER A 200 -3.12 7.38 13.83
C SER A 200 -4.58 7.83 13.65
N PRO A 201 -5.44 7.66 14.69
CA PRO A 201 -6.80 8.20 14.67
C PRO A 201 -6.81 9.72 14.46
N GLU A 202 -5.88 10.44 15.08
CA GLU A 202 -5.76 11.91 15.00
C GLU A 202 -5.45 12.36 13.57
N THR A 203 -4.48 11.69 12.92
CA THR A 203 -4.17 11.95 11.51
C THR A 203 -5.38 11.66 10.63
N PHE A 204 -6.09 10.56 10.89
CA PHE A 204 -7.28 10.19 10.11
C PHE A 204 -8.41 11.21 10.24
N VAL A 205 -8.67 11.75 11.44
CA VAL A 205 -9.63 12.85 11.65
C VAL A 205 -9.18 14.11 10.92
N LYS A 206 -7.91 14.48 11.02
CA LYS A 206 -7.37 15.66 10.31
C LYS A 206 -7.46 15.53 8.78
N MET A 207 -7.34 14.30 8.23
CA MET A 207 -7.59 14.04 6.82
C MET A 207 -9.07 14.32 6.45
N GLN A 208 -10.03 13.90 7.29
CA GLN A 208 -11.46 14.18 7.10
C GLN A 208 -11.77 15.70 7.15
N ASP A 209 -11.14 16.42 8.08
CA ASP A 209 -11.31 17.89 8.18
C ASP A 209 -10.80 18.60 6.91
N ARG A 210 -9.70 18.10 6.31
CA ARG A 210 -9.14 18.70 5.10
C ARG A 210 -9.87 18.27 3.82
N HIS A 211 -10.53 17.10 3.85
CA HIS A 211 -11.30 16.57 2.73
C HIS A 211 -12.69 16.13 3.21
N PRO A 212 -13.63 17.07 3.45
CA PRO A 212 -14.93 16.77 4.07
C PRO A 212 -15.82 15.80 3.29
N SER A 213 -15.61 15.66 1.98
CA SER A 213 -16.34 14.70 1.12
C SER A 213 -15.67 13.33 1.06
N MET A 214 -14.55 13.10 1.78
CA MET A 214 -13.85 11.83 1.80
C MET A 214 -14.72 10.74 2.42
N ILE A 215 -14.80 9.58 1.75
CA ILE A 215 -15.38 8.37 2.33
C ILE A 215 -14.36 7.83 3.32
N ALA A 216 -14.61 8.02 4.61
CA ALA A 216 -13.71 7.62 5.68
C ALA A 216 -14.26 6.37 6.38
N THR A 217 -13.44 5.33 6.48
CA THR A 217 -13.83 4.03 7.05
C THR A 217 -12.75 3.51 7.98
N THR A 218 -13.15 3.06 9.18
CA THR A 218 -12.27 2.34 10.09
C THR A 218 -12.71 0.87 10.15
N VAL A 219 -11.76 -0.03 9.89
CA VAL A 219 -11.99 -1.48 9.86
C VAL A 219 -11.64 -2.06 11.24
N PRO A 220 -12.62 -2.64 11.96
CA PRO A 220 -12.37 -3.22 13.28
C PRO A 220 -11.41 -4.41 13.20
N ASN A 221 -10.63 -4.62 14.25
CA ASN A 221 -9.73 -5.76 14.38
C ASN A 221 -8.68 -5.88 13.24
N ARG A 222 -8.31 -4.77 12.64
CA ARG A 222 -7.23 -4.73 11.61
C ARG A 222 -6.16 -3.72 12.00
N GLY A 223 -4.92 -4.17 11.90
CA GLY A 223 -3.73 -3.32 11.97
C GLY A 223 -3.31 -2.83 10.59
N HIS A 224 -2.03 -2.52 10.44
CA HIS A 224 -1.45 -2.14 9.16
C HIS A 224 -1.06 -3.41 8.37
N VAL A 225 -1.84 -3.76 7.34
CA VAL A 225 -2.93 -3.07 6.66
C VAL A 225 -4.21 -3.94 6.58
N PRO A 226 -5.42 -3.37 6.51
CA PRO A 226 -6.63 -4.09 6.12
C PRO A 226 -6.44 -4.83 4.79
N PHE A 227 -7.04 -6.02 4.67
CA PHE A 227 -6.91 -6.87 3.49
C PHE A 227 -7.73 -6.40 2.29
N LEU A 228 -8.63 -5.44 2.49
CA LEU A 228 -9.55 -4.83 1.52
C LEU A 228 -10.73 -5.72 1.08
N ASP A 229 -10.88 -6.89 1.67
CA ASP A 229 -12.06 -7.74 1.48
C ASP A 229 -13.02 -7.74 2.70
N GLU A 230 -12.72 -6.94 3.71
CA GLU A 230 -13.63 -6.70 4.83
C GLU A 230 -14.87 -5.92 4.33
N PRO A 231 -16.04 -6.15 4.97
CA PRO A 231 -17.29 -5.47 4.57
C PRO A 231 -17.16 -3.94 4.53
N GLU A 232 -16.48 -3.35 5.51
CA GLU A 232 -16.26 -1.90 5.61
C GLU A 232 -15.36 -1.39 4.49
N SER A 233 -14.27 -2.12 4.19
CA SER A 233 -13.34 -1.82 3.10
C SER A 233 -14.07 -1.87 1.75
N LEU A 234 -14.82 -2.94 1.50
CA LEU A 234 -15.58 -3.12 0.26
C LEU A 234 -16.65 -2.06 0.09
N ALA A 235 -17.38 -1.71 1.15
CA ALA A 235 -18.38 -0.65 1.10
C ALA A 235 -17.77 0.70 0.68
N ALA A 236 -16.63 1.07 1.27
CA ALA A 236 -15.93 2.31 0.93
C ALA A 236 -15.41 2.29 -0.52
N ILE A 237 -14.79 1.18 -0.96
CA ILE A 237 -14.27 1.03 -2.31
C ILE A 237 -15.40 1.10 -3.34
N HIS A 238 -16.50 0.36 -3.16
CA HIS A 238 -17.62 0.39 -4.08
C HIS A 238 -18.28 1.77 -4.14
N ALA A 239 -18.47 2.44 -2.99
CA ALA A 239 -19.02 3.79 -2.96
C ALA A 239 -18.15 4.79 -3.74
N LEU A 240 -16.82 4.67 -3.66
CA LEU A 240 -15.90 5.47 -4.47
C LEU A 240 -15.99 5.13 -5.96
N LEU A 241 -16.01 3.85 -6.31
CA LEU A 241 -16.08 3.40 -7.70
C LEU A 241 -17.36 3.90 -8.40
N GLU A 242 -18.49 4.01 -7.68
CA GLU A 242 -19.71 4.62 -8.19
C GLU A 242 -19.53 6.10 -8.54
N GLN A 243 -18.73 6.85 -7.79
CA GLN A 243 -18.44 8.26 -8.04
C GLN A 243 -17.46 8.48 -9.21
N THR A 244 -16.74 7.44 -9.62
CA THR A 244 -15.66 7.52 -10.61
C THR A 244 -15.95 6.81 -11.94
N LYS A 245 -17.23 6.47 -12.17
CA LYS A 245 -17.71 5.85 -13.43
C LYS A 245 -17.46 6.68 -14.67
#